data_e2374560f11bbb91f32a93a3c7dffdc5
#
_entry.id   e2374560f11bbb91f32a93a3c7dffdc5
#
_cell.length_a   1.000
_cell.length_b   1.000
_cell.length_c   1.000
_cell.angle_alpha   90.00
_cell.angle_beta   90.00
_cell.angle_gamma   90.00
#
_symmetry.space_group_name_H-M   'P 1'
#
loop_
_entity.id
_entity.type
_entity.pdbx_description
1 polymer ?
#
loop_
_entity_poly.entity_id
_entity_poly.type
_entity_poly.pdbx_seq_one_letter_code
_entity_poly.pdbx_strand_id
1 'polypeptide(L)'
;MAQQSKTEVKIEQTYENVGRLPRSSMSTIKQLFGLERGVFSIKVAIENALKHNDKHLEEIAVELANLGLTPADYIRFIANSFNRIAVGNVPMSLVLLVDNGADLGHMAAIHLHFEKNSRFWLVTSVHSMRPSDIAKLDTIWSI
;
A
#
# COMPACT_ATOMS: atom_id res chain seq x y z
N MET A 1 -7.10 -37.56 -0.33
CA MET A 1 -7.11 -36.86 -0.69
C MET A 1 -7.58 -35.89 -0.76
N ALA A 2 -7.87 -35.85 -1.06
CA ALA A 2 -8.34 -34.76 -1.40
C ALA A 2 -8.10 -33.66 -0.65
N GLN A 3 -7.66 -33.78 0.28
CA GLN A 3 -7.46 -32.71 0.97
C GLN A 3 -6.66 -31.79 0.34
N GLN A 4 -5.91 -32.14 -0.53
CA GLN A 4 -5.16 -31.21 -1.09
C GLN A 4 -5.82 -30.25 -1.84
N SER A 5 -6.94 -30.45 -2.29
CA SER A 5 -7.56 -29.45 -3.09
C SER A 5 -7.73 -28.18 -2.36
N LYS A 6 -7.84 -28.18 -1.07
CA LYS A 6 -8.03 -26.95 -0.46
C LYS A 6 -6.84 -26.16 -0.44
N THR A 7 -5.73 -26.73 -0.48
CA THR A 7 -4.53 -25.98 -0.52
C THR A 7 -4.42 -25.21 -1.76
N GLU A 8 -4.91 -25.75 -2.83
CA GLU A 8 -4.79 -25.06 -4.03
C GLU A 8 -5.54 -23.82 -4.11
N VAL A 9 -6.59 -23.70 -3.38
CA VAL A 9 -7.34 -22.47 -3.38
C VAL A 9 -6.46 -21.31 -3.02
N LYS A 10 -5.55 -21.49 -2.07
CA LYS A 10 -4.69 -20.41 -1.75
C LYS A 10 -3.67 -20.18 -2.78
N ILE A 11 -3.22 -21.22 -3.41
CA ILE A 11 -2.25 -21.08 -4.43
C ILE A 11 -2.76 -20.26 -5.56
N GLU A 12 -4.05 -20.26 -5.76
CA GLU A 12 -4.64 -19.50 -6.84
C GLU A 12 -4.64 -18.01 -6.61
N GLN A 13 -4.37 -17.57 -5.41
CA GLN A 13 -4.30 -16.15 -5.19
C GLN A 13 -3.05 -15.59 -5.88
N THR A 14 -3.26 -14.67 -6.80
CA THR A 14 -2.20 -14.09 -7.58
C THR A 14 -1.85 -12.71 -7.06
N TYR A 15 -0.57 -12.47 -6.88
CA TYR A 15 -0.08 -11.16 -6.48
C TYR A 15 0.53 -10.44 -7.66
N GLU A 16 0.14 -9.20 -7.84
CA GLU A 16 0.71 -8.34 -8.86
C GLU A 16 1.81 -7.48 -8.23
N ASN A 17 2.96 -7.39 -8.89
CA ASN A 17 4.03 -6.51 -8.42
C ASN A 17 3.72 -5.11 -8.93
N VAL A 18 3.48 -4.17 -8.02
CA VAL A 18 3.03 -2.82 -8.39
C VAL A 18 4.07 -1.73 -8.15
N GLY A 19 5.17 -2.04 -7.49
CA GLY A 19 6.19 -1.04 -7.27
C GLY A 19 7.31 -1.52 -6.36
N ARG A 20 8.17 -0.60 -5.95
CA ARG A 20 9.30 -0.89 -5.08
C ARG A 20 9.52 0.24 -4.11
N LEU A 21 9.97 -0.10 -2.92
CA LEU A 21 10.42 0.91 -1.95
C LEU A 21 11.78 1.45 -2.38
N PRO A 22 12.05 2.73 -2.14
CA PRO A 22 13.34 3.32 -2.53
C PRO A 22 14.49 2.77 -1.70
N ARG A 23 15.64 2.64 -2.31
CA ARG A 23 16.84 2.21 -1.59
C ARG A 23 17.13 3.09 -0.41
N SER A 24 16.96 4.40 -0.57
CA SER A 24 17.27 5.37 0.45
C SER A 24 16.39 5.25 1.70
N SER A 25 15.24 4.55 1.60
CA SER A 25 14.37 4.34 2.75
C SER A 25 14.71 3.08 3.53
N MET A 26 15.46 2.17 2.92
CA MET A 26 15.54 0.81 3.43
C MET A 26 16.33 0.67 4.71
N SER A 27 17.35 1.49 4.91
CA SER A 27 18.12 1.45 6.14
C SER A 27 17.22 1.73 7.35
N THR A 28 16.39 2.76 7.26
CA THR A 28 15.45 3.10 8.32
C THR A 28 14.40 2.02 8.52
N ILE A 29 13.86 1.49 7.42
CA ILE A 29 12.84 0.46 7.48
C ILE A 29 13.38 -0.81 8.14
N LYS A 30 14.57 -1.24 7.76
CA LYS A 30 15.18 -2.41 8.37
C LYS A 30 15.36 -2.22 9.87
N GLN A 31 15.80 -1.05 10.27
CA GLN A 31 16.04 -0.77 11.67
C GLN A 31 14.73 -0.74 12.46
N LEU A 32 13.71 -0.09 11.92
CA LEU A 32 12.42 0.01 12.60
C LEU A 32 11.73 -1.33 12.80
N PHE A 33 11.83 -2.21 11.82
CA PHE A 33 11.10 -3.47 11.84
C PHE A 33 11.96 -4.68 12.13
N GLY A 34 13.25 -4.47 12.41
CA GLY A 34 14.14 -5.58 12.74
C GLY A 34 14.36 -6.54 11.59
N LEU A 35 14.40 -6.04 10.36
CA LEU A 35 14.59 -6.88 9.19
C LEU A 35 16.07 -7.16 8.96
N GLU A 36 16.41 -8.41 8.71
CA GLU A 36 17.79 -8.77 8.40
C GLU A 36 18.18 -8.35 7.00
N ARG A 37 17.23 -8.34 6.09
CA ARG A 37 17.48 -8.01 4.70
C ARG A 37 16.50 -6.94 4.25
N GLY A 38 16.89 -6.18 3.25
CA GLY A 38 15.99 -5.22 2.64
C GLY A 38 14.89 -5.93 1.87
N VAL A 39 13.66 -5.46 2.04
CA VAL A 39 12.51 -5.98 1.31
C VAL A 39 11.92 -4.81 0.54
N PHE A 40 12.02 -4.85 -0.77
CA PHE A 40 11.70 -3.72 -1.62
C PHE A 40 10.40 -3.86 -2.40
N SER A 41 10.06 -5.07 -2.81
CA SER A 41 8.90 -5.29 -3.69
C SER A 41 7.58 -4.98 -3.01
N ILE A 42 6.70 -4.31 -3.73
CA ILE A 42 5.35 -4.01 -3.28
C ILE A 42 4.40 -4.81 -4.16
N LYS A 43 3.59 -5.64 -3.55
CA LYS A 43 2.64 -6.48 -4.27
C LYS A 43 1.24 -6.31 -3.75
N VAL A 44 0.27 -6.67 -4.57
CA VAL A 44 -1.13 -6.58 -4.19
C VAL A 44 -1.90 -7.74 -4.83
N ALA A 45 -2.85 -8.27 -4.07
CA ALA A 45 -3.86 -9.15 -4.63
C ALA A 45 -5.04 -8.23 -4.94
N ILE A 46 -5.14 -7.77 -6.18
CA ILE A 46 -6.07 -6.70 -6.55
C ILE A 46 -7.50 -6.98 -6.10
N GLU A 47 -8.00 -8.16 -6.41
CA GLU A 47 -9.36 -8.48 -6.04
C GLU A 47 -9.61 -8.40 -4.54
N ASN A 48 -8.64 -8.86 -3.76
CA ASN A 48 -8.77 -8.83 -2.31
C ASN A 48 -8.73 -7.40 -1.78
N ALA A 49 -7.81 -6.60 -2.31
CA ALA A 49 -7.69 -5.21 -1.88
C ALA A 49 -8.95 -4.43 -2.20
N LEU A 50 -9.54 -4.62 -3.38
CA LEU A 50 -10.76 -3.94 -3.76
C LEU A 50 -11.94 -4.39 -2.90
N LYS A 51 -12.01 -5.67 -2.61
CA LYS A 51 -13.10 -6.22 -1.83
C LYS A 51 -13.10 -5.68 -0.40
N HIS A 52 -11.93 -5.55 0.20
CA HIS A 52 -11.82 -5.06 1.57
C HIS A 52 -11.99 -3.55 1.69
N ASN A 53 -11.91 -2.83 0.58
CA ASN A 53 -11.90 -1.38 0.61
C ASN A 53 -13.06 -0.72 -0.12
N ASP A 54 -14.16 -1.44 -0.32
CA ASP A 54 -15.32 -0.92 -1.03
C ASP A 54 -15.76 0.44 -0.53
N LYS A 55 -15.81 0.62 0.78
CA LYS A 55 -16.27 1.84 1.36
C LYS A 55 -15.38 3.03 1.01
N HIS A 56 -14.08 2.82 1.10
CA HIS A 56 -13.12 3.88 0.79
C HIS A 56 -13.11 4.16 -0.71
N LEU A 57 -13.30 3.14 -1.52
CA LEU A 57 -13.34 3.32 -2.96
C LEU A 57 -14.57 4.09 -3.40
N GLU A 58 -15.70 3.92 -2.71
CA GLU A 58 -16.88 4.70 -3.01
C GLU A 58 -16.63 6.19 -2.75
N GLU A 59 -15.88 6.50 -1.70
CA GLU A 59 -15.59 7.88 -1.35
C GLU A 59 -14.78 8.59 -2.43
N ILE A 60 -13.94 7.87 -3.14
CA ILE A 60 -13.07 8.45 -4.16
C ILE A 60 -13.54 8.12 -5.58
N ALA A 61 -14.63 7.39 -5.72
CA ALA A 61 -15.08 6.92 -7.03
C ALA A 61 -15.32 8.04 -8.04
N VAL A 62 -15.88 9.14 -7.60
CA VAL A 62 -16.16 10.26 -8.49
C VAL A 62 -14.85 10.84 -9.03
N GLU A 63 -13.86 11.00 -8.16
CA GLU A 63 -12.57 11.52 -8.57
C GLU A 63 -11.87 10.57 -9.52
N LEU A 64 -11.94 9.28 -9.24
CA LEU A 64 -11.32 8.28 -10.11
C LEU A 64 -11.96 8.29 -11.49
N ALA A 65 -13.29 8.36 -11.54
CA ALA A 65 -14.00 8.40 -12.81
C ALA A 65 -13.62 9.63 -13.63
N ASN A 66 -13.49 10.78 -12.98
CA ASN A 66 -13.10 12.00 -13.65
C ASN A 66 -11.68 11.92 -14.22
N LEU A 67 -10.83 11.13 -13.60
CA LEU A 67 -9.46 10.94 -14.06
C LEU A 67 -9.32 9.80 -15.04
N GLY A 68 -10.40 9.07 -15.32
CA GLY A 68 -10.35 7.92 -16.19
C GLY A 68 -9.63 6.72 -15.57
N LEU A 69 -9.61 6.64 -14.25
CA LEU A 69 -8.89 5.57 -13.54
C LEU A 69 -9.84 4.55 -12.95
N THR A 70 -9.44 3.31 -12.96
CA THR A 70 -10.12 2.27 -12.20
C THR A 70 -9.52 2.23 -10.80
N PRO A 71 -10.20 1.62 -9.83
CA PRO A 71 -9.61 1.43 -8.50
C PRO A 71 -8.28 0.68 -8.53
N ALA A 72 -8.13 -0.29 -9.41
CA ALA A 72 -6.87 -1.00 -9.54
C ALA A 72 -5.75 -0.06 -10.03
N ASP A 73 -6.07 0.81 -10.99
CA ASP A 73 -5.12 1.78 -11.48
C ASP A 73 -4.71 2.78 -10.39
N TYR A 74 -5.63 3.10 -9.50
CA TYR A 74 -5.34 4.00 -8.39
C TYR A 74 -4.28 3.40 -7.46
N ILE A 75 -4.42 2.11 -7.15
CA ILE A 75 -3.43 1.42 -6.33
C ILE A 75 -2.08 1.43 -7.02
N ARG A 76 -2.05 1.13 -8.31
CA ARG A 76 -0.81 1.12 -9.09
C ARG A 76 -0.18 2.50 -9.17
N PHE A 77 -1.02 3.51 -9.31
CA PHE A 77 -0.54 4.88 -9.37
C PHE A 77 0.17 5.27 -8.06
N ILE A 78 -0.46 5.00 -6.92
CA ILE A 78 0.15 5.34 -5.64
C ILE A 78 1.45 4.57 -5.44
N ALA A 79 1.45 3.28 -5.74
CA ALA A 79 2.63 2.44 -5.56
C ALA A 79 3.82 2.88 -6.42
N ASN A 80 3.54 3.57 -7.53
CA ASN A 80 4.59 4.05 -8.42
C ASN A 80 4.90 5.53 -8.28
N SER A 81 4.08 6.27 -7.56
CA SER A 81 4.20 7.74 -7.52
C SER A 81 4.32 8.31 -6.12
N PHE A 82 4.33 7.47 -5.09
CA PHE A 82 4.41 7.99 -3.73
C PHE A 82 5.69 8.83 -3.53
N ASN A 83 5.56 9.87 -2.74
CA ASN A 83 6.67 10.74 -2.43
C ASN A 83 6.91 10.84 -0.92
N ARG A 84 6.22 10.04 -0.13
CA ARG A 84 6.37 10.01 1.31
C ARG A 84 6.06 8.62 1.83
N ILE A 85 6.83 8.16 2.82
CA ILE A 85 6.60 6.90 3.53
C ILE A 85 6.48 7.21 5.00
N ALA A 86 5.46 6.69 5.64
CA ALA A 86 5.26 6.85 7.07
C ALA A 86 5.02 5.49 7.73
N VAL A 87 5.17 5.44 9.05
CA VAL A 87 4.89 4.23 9.82
C VAL A 87 3.38 4.08 9.96
N GLY A 88 2.87 2.88 9.76
CA GLY A 88 1.45 2.62 9.91
C GLY A 88 1.03 2.44 11.37
N ASN A 89 -0.27 2.39 11.59
CA ASN A 89 -0.83 2.26 12.94
C ASN A 89 -0.74 0.87 13.53
N VAL A 90 -0.63 -0.13 12.68
CA VAL A 90 -0.51 -1.51 13.17
C VAL A 90 0.93 -1.97 13.05
N PRO A 91 1.36 -2.99 13.83
CA PRO A 91 2.72 -3.47 13.74
C PRO A 91 3.09 -3.94 12.33
N MET A 92 4.33 -3.72 11.95
CA MET A 92 4.87 -4.16 10.66
C MET A 92 4.12 -3.57 9.47
N SER A 93 3.70 -2.31 9.58
CA SER A 93 2.99 -1.65 8.50
C SER A 93 3.60 -0.30 8.14
N LEU A 94 3.43 0.06 6.87
CA LEU A 94 3.86 1.34 6.32
C LEU A 94 2.68 1.98 5.59
N VAL A 95 2.73 3.29 5.45
CA VAL A 95 1.77 4.04 4.63
C VAL A 95 2.56 4.73 3.54
N LEU A 96 2.16 4.52 2.30
CA LEU A 96 2.73 5.23 1.16
C LEU A 96 1.76 6.34 0.75
N LEU A 97 2.27 7.53 0.57
CA LEU A 97 1.47 8.70 0.30
C LEU A 97 1.89 9.40 -0.98
N VAL A 98 0.90 9.84 -1.75
CA VAL A 98 1.14 10.80 -2.82
C VAL A 98 0.71 12.16 -2.26
N ASP A 99 1.69 12.94 -1.89
CA ASP A 99 1.47 14.25 -1.28
C ASP A 99 1.72 15.32 -2.33
N ASN A 100 0.66 15.93 -2.80
CA ASN A 100 0.74 16.96 -3.83
C ASN A 100 0.64 18.37 -3.27
N GLY A 101 0.80 18.50 -1.96
CA GLY A 101 0.74 19.80 -1.33
C GLY A 101 -0.68 20.21 -0.98
N ALA A 102 -0.88 21.49 -0.79
CA ALA A 102 -2.12 22.01 -0.24
C ALA A 102 -3.29 22.09 -1.25
N ASP A 103 -3.02 21.81 -2.50
CA ASP A 103 -4.05 22.01 -3.54
C ASP A 103 -5.15 20.96 -3.51
N LEU A 104 -4.90 19.81 -2.89
CA LEU A 104 -5.89 18.76 -2.78
C LEU A 104 -6.41 18.74 -1.37
N GLY A 105 -7.70 18.63 -1.20
CA GLY A 105 -8.29 18.55 0.12
C GLY A 105 -7.98 17.25 0.84
N HIS A 106 -7.38 16.31 0.14
CA HIS A 106 -6.98 15.03 0.69
C HIS A 106 -5.91 14.42 -0.20
N MET A 107 -5.21 13.45 0.32
CA MET A 107 -4.09 12.82 -0.36
C MET A 107 -4.34 11.34 -0.56
N ALA A 108 -3.75 10.80 -1.62
CA ALA A 108 -3.88 9.37 -1.92
C ALA A 108 -2.92 8.56 -1.06
N ALA A 109 -3.42 7.49 -0.51
CA ALA A 109 -2.62 6.64 0.39
C ALA A 109 -2.91 5.16 0.21
N ILE A 110 -1.87 4.34 0.34
CA ILE A 110 -2.05 2.89 0.47
C ILE A 110 -1.32 2.43 1.72
N HIS A 111 -1.87 1.40 2.36
CA HIS A 111 -1.24 0.79 3.51
C HIS A 111 -0.56 -0.50 3.08
N LEU A 112 0.64 -0.71 3.57
CA LEU A 112 1.40 -1.91 3.30
C LEU A 112 1.60 -2.68 4.59
N HIS A 113 1.59 -3.99 4.51
CA HIS A 113 1.89 -4.86 5.63
C HIS A 113 2.99 -5.84 5.25
N PHE A 114 3.94 -6.06 6.16
CA PHE A 114 4.98 -7.03 5.95
C PHE A 114 4.60 -8.34 6.61
N GLU A 115 4.39 -9.36 5.81
CA GLU A 115 4.10 -10.68 6.33
C GLU A 115 5.39 -11.35 6.73
N LYS A 116 5.42 -11.94 7.90
CA LYS A 116 6.58 -12.66 8.35
C LYS A 116 6.96 -13.74 7.35
N ASN A 117 8.21 -13.82 7.02
CA ASN A 117 8.75 -14.77 6.04
C ASN A 117 8.38 -14.47 4.58
N SER A 118 7.74 -13.36 4.31
CA SER A 118 7.49 -12.99 2.93
C SER A 118 8.67 -12.19 2.39
N ARG A 119 8.69 -11.99 1.08
CA ARG A 119 9.74 -11.23 0.42
C ARG A 119 9.19 -9.97 -0.22
N PHE A 120 8.05 -9.52 0.25
CA PHE A 120 7.42 -8.33 -0.31
C PHE A 120 6.53 -7.68 0.74
N TRP A 121 6.17 -6.44 0.45
CA TRP A 121 5.19 -5.69 1.21
C TRP A 121 3.85 -5.85 0.52
N LEU A 122 2.82 -6.19 1.27
CA LEU A 122 1.49 -6.42 0.71
C LEU A 122 0.60 -5.21 0.90
N VAL A 123 -0.02 -4.74 -0.18
CA VAL A 123 -1.01 -3.67 -0.09
C VAL A 123 -2.26 -4.23 0.55
N THR A 124 -2.64 -3.68 1.69
CA THR A 124 -3.80 -4.17 2.45
C THR A 124 -5.00 -3.24 2.38
N SER A 125 -4.78 -1.95 2.16
CA SER A 125 -5.89 -1.01 2.02
C SER A 125 -5.49 0.20 1.20
N VAL A 126 -6.48 0.89 0.66
CA VAL A 126 -6.28 2.09 -0.12
C VAL A 126 -7.36 3.09 0.28
N HIS A 127 -6.97 4.34 0.47
CA HIS A 127 -7.92 5.36 0.82
C HIS A 127 -7.33 6.75 0.61
N SER A 128 -8.14 7.78 0.78
CA SER A 128 -7.66 9.15 0.80
C SER A 128 -7.44 9.56 2.26
N MET A 129 -6.52 10.48 2.49
CA MET A 129 -6.24 10.99 3.82
C MET A 129 -6.28 12.50 3.81
N ARG A 130 -6.87 13.08 4.84
CA ARG A 130 -6.88 14.53 4.99
C ARG A 130 -5.53 15.02 5.50
N PRO A 131 -5.15 16.26 5.19
CA PRO A 131 -3.88 16.80 5.70
C PRO A 131 -3.73 16.70 7.20
N SER A 132 -4.83 16.85 7.95
CA SER A 132 -4.77 16.74 9.41
C SER A 132 -4.41 15.34 9.88
N ASP A 133 -4.83 14.32 9.14
CA ASP A 133 -4.50 12.94 9.49
C ASP A 133 -3.05 12.63 9.11
N ILE A 134 -2.60 13.18 7.99
CA ILE A 134 -1.24 12.98 7.55
C ILE A 134 -0.25 13.62 8.51
N ALA A 135 -0.62 14.77 9.08
CA ALA A 135 0.24 15.46 10.04
C ALA A 135 0.52 14.62 11.29
N LYS A 136 -0.32 13.63 11.57
CA LYS A 136 -0.12 12.76 12.73
C LYS A 136 0.76 11.55 12.43
N LEU A 137 1.10 11.34 11.17
CA LEU A 137 1.91 10.20 10.79
C LEU A 137 3.38 10.46 11.05
N ASP A 138 4.09 9.38 11.40
CA ASP A 138 5.52 9.44 11.60
C ASP A 138 6.22 9.15 10.26
N THR A 139 6.58 10.22 9.57
CA THR A 139 7.21 10.13 8.25
C THR A 139 8.67 9.71 8.40
N ILE A 140 9.06 8.67 7.67
CA ILE A 140 10.43 8.14 7.73
C ILE A 140 11.20 8.38 6.44
N TRP A 141 10.51 8.79 5.39
CA TRP A 141 11.15 9.05 4.11
C TRP A 141 10.28 10.00 3.29
N SER A 142 10.90 10.94 2.61
CA SER A 142 10.19 11.81 1.67
C SER A 142 11.16 12.31 0.61
N ILE A 143 10.60 12.66 -0.51
CA ILE A 143 11.41 13.27 -1.55
C ILE A 143 11.59 14.75 -1.25
#